data_667545de9295f9c1e1aafc29666a4885
#
_entry.id   667545de9295f9c1e1aafc29666a4885
#
_cell.length_a   1.000
_cell.length_b   1.000
_cell.length_c   1.000
_cell.angle_alpha   90.00
_cell.angle_beta   90.00
_cell.angle_gamma   90.00
#
_symmetry.space_group_name_H-M   'P 1'
#
loop_
_entity.id
_entity.type
_entity.pdbx_description
1 polymer ?
#
loop_
_entity_poly.entity_id
_entity_poly.type
_entity_poly.pdbx_seq_one_letter_code
_entity_poly.pdbx_strand_id
1 'polypeptide(L)'
;YKGIRITLDGLKKAKEEGFAFKMIFVGDGADKSEMEKYAKELGLEKECIFPGAIRDRELLRRYFCAADMFLFPSTFDTNGIVVREAAACGLPSVLVKGSCAAEGTTHLQNAYLIEENADSMAEAVRFSCREEEAVKNMGGAAMEELYISWEESVRRAVDRYGVVIDNYKKGNTERDRIWTDPFFAMMAEIQTRMNAAYAV
;
A
#
# COMPACT_ATOMS: atom_id res chain seq x y z
N TYR A 1 -5.09 5.19 -10.09
CA TYR A 1 -5.15 4.03 -9.20
C TYR A 1 -4.35 4.21 -7.90
N LYS A 2 -3.44 5.18 -7.83
CA LYS A 2 -2.73 5.55 -6.57
C LYS A 2 -3.52 6.49 -5.67
N GLY A 3 -4.73 6.90 -6.07
CA GLY A 3 -5.62 7.73 -5.27
C GLY A 3 -5.17 9.17 -5.06
N ILE A 4 -4.29 9.71 -5.93
CA ILE A 4 -3.77 11.09 -5.80
C ILE A 4 -4.90 12.11 -5.87
N ARG A 5 -5.91 11.92 -6.72
CA ARG A 5 -7.08 12.81 -6.80
C ARG A 5 -7.87 12.82 -5.49
N ILE A 6 -8.16 11.64 -4.93
CA ILE A 6 -8.83 11.51 -3.62
C ILE A 6 -8.06 12.24 -2.53
N THR A 7 -6.72 12.12 -2.55
CA THR A 7 -5.84 12.86 -1.63
C THR A 7 -5.99 14.37 -1.80
N LEU A 8 -5.88 14.89 -3.04
CA LEU A 8 -5.99 16.32 -3.32
C LEU A 8 -7.37 16.89 -2.96
N ASP A 9 -8.44 16.16 -3.27
CA ASP A 9 -9.81 16.55 -2.92
C ASP A 9 -10.02 16.56 -1.40
N GLY A 10 -9.48 15.58 -0.68
CA GLY A 10 -9.51 15.53 0.78
C GLY A 10 -8.72 16.67 1.43
N LEU A 11 -7.52 16.97 0.91
CA LEU A 11 -6.69 18.10 1.33
C LEU A 11 -7.40 19.44 1.10
N LYS A 12 -8.09 19.60 -0.04
CA LYS A 12 -8.90 20.79 -0.33
C LYS A 12 -9.97 21.01 0.74
N LYS A 13 -10.72 19.96 1.09
CA LYS A 13 -11.75 20.03 2.15
C LYS A 13 -11.16 20.42 3.49
N ALA A 14 -10.06 19.78 3.91
CA ALA A 14 -9.38 20.11 5.15
C ALA A 14 -8.89 21.57 5.19
N LYS A 15 -8.34 22.08 4.07
CA LYS A 15 -7.93 23.47 3.94
C LYS A 15 -9.11 24.45 4.07
N GLU A 16 -10.24 24.15 3.46
CA GLU A 16 -11.46 24.99 3.54
C GLU A 16 -12.00 25.07 4.96
N GLU A 17 -11.77 24.04 5.76
CA GLU A 17 -12.10 24.01 7.18
C GLU A 17 -11.05 24.70 8.07
N GLY A 18 -9.97 25.25 7.50
CA GLY A 18 -8.94 26.02 8.19
C GLY A 18 -7.77 25.20 8.75
N PHE A 19 -7.63 23.91 8.37
CA PHE A 19 -6.48 23.10 8.78
C PHE A 19 -5.22 23.49 8.01
N ALA A 20 -4.12 23.64 8.72
CA ALA A 20 -2.79 23.91 8.17
C ALA A 20 -2.01 22.60 8.01
N PHE A 21 -1.49 22.35 6.81
CA PHE A 21 -0.67 21.19 6.50
C PHE A 21 0.33 21.49 5.37
N LYS A 22 1.29 20.60 5.21
CA LYS A 22 2.12 20.48 4.00
C LYS A 22 2.04 19.06 3.49
N MET A 23 1.88 18.90 2.19
CA MET A 23 1.85 17.61 1.53
C MET A 23 2.97 17.51 0.50
N ILE A 24 3.72 16.41 0.54
CA ILE A 24 4.81 16.15 -0.38
C ILE A 24 4.48 14.89 -1.18
N PHE A 25 4.33 15.04 -2.48
CA PHE A 25 4.08 13.94 -3.42
C PHE A 25 5.39 13.46 -4.03
N VAL A 26 6.02 12.47 -3.41
CA VAL A 26 7.27 11.87 -3.90
C VAL A 26 6.94 10.81 -4.95
N GLY A 27 7.42 10.99 -6.15
CA GLY A 27 7.22 10.05 -7.24
C GLY A 27 7.25 10.73 -8.60
N ASP A 28 7.20 9.92 -9.63
CA ASP A 28 7.11 10.35 -11.01
C ASP A 28 6.17 9.42 -11.78
N GLY A 29 5.59 9.90 -12.88
CA GLY A 29 4.66 9.15 -13.68
C GLY A 29 4.01 10.00 -14.77
N ALA A 30 3.28 9.36 -15.66
CA ALA A 30 2.62 10.02 -16.78
C ALA A 30 1.65 11.14 -16.33
N ASP A 31 1.00 10.95 -15.19
CA ASP A 31 -0.06 11.86 -14.69
C ASP A 31 0.48 12.99 -13.80
N LYS A 32 1.81 13.07 -13.57
CA LYS A 32 2.38 14.06 -12.64
C LYS A 32 1.99 15.48 -12.97
N SER A 33 2.18 15.91 -14.23
CA SER A 33 1.85 17.28 -14.65
C SER A 33 0.35 17.58 -14.56
N GLU A 34 -0.50 16.58 -14.77
CA GLU A 34 -1.95 16.70 -14.57
C GLU A 34 -2.29 16.89 -13.09
N MET A 35 -1.65 16.15 -12.20
CA MET A 35 -1.86 16.27 -10.75
C MET A 35 -1.33 17.59 -10.18
N GLU A 36 -0.19 18.09 -10.68
CA GLU A 36 0.31 19.42 -10.34
C GLU A 36 -0.67 20.53 -10.78
N LYS A 37 -1.21 20.42 -11.99
CA LYS A 37 -2.24 21.34 -12.49
C LYS A 37 -3.51 21.27 -11.64
N TYR A 38 -3.96 20.07 -11.33
CA TYR A 38 -5.15 19.85 -10.52
C TYR A 38 -4.98 20.41 -9.10
N ALA A 39 -3.84 20.21 -8.46
CA ALA A 39 -3.54 20.82 -7.16
C ALA A 39 -3.63 22.37 -7.22
N LYS A 40 -3.16 22.98 -8.32
CA LYS A 40 -3.27 24.41 -8.53
C LYS A 40 -4.73 24.87 -8.75
N GLU A 41 -5.51 24.11 -9.52
CA GLU A 41 -6.95 24.38 -9.72
C GLU A 41 -7.73 24.35 -8.41
N LEU A 42 -7.31 23.47 -7.48
CA LEU A 42 -7.85 23.39 -6.13
C LEU A 42 -7.31 24.47 -5.17
N GLY A 43 -6.36 25.31 -5.61
CA GLY A 43 -5.72 26.35 -4.79
C GLY A 43 -4.77 25.77 -3.74
N LEU A 44 -4.15 24.63 -4.00
CA LEU A 44 -3.24 23.91 -3.07
C LEU A 44 -1.76 24.08 -3.43
N GLU A 45 -1.40 24.98 -4.34
CA GLU A 45 -0.02 25.15 -4.79
C GLU A 45 0.97 25.57 -3.69
N LYS A 46 0.48 26.19 -2.60
CA LYS A 46 1.31 26.56 -1.46
C LYS A 46 1.48 25.42 -0.45
N GLU A 47 0.54 24.51 -0.40
CA GLU A 47 0.50 23.37 0.53
C GLU A 47 1.15 22.12 -0.06
N CYS A 48 1.07 21.91 -1.38
CA CYS A 48 1.54 20.72 -2.06
C CYS A 48 2.89 20.93 -2.77
N ILE A 49 3.79 20.00 -2.60
CA ILE A 49 5.14 19.98 -3.19
C ILE A 49 5.30 18.69 -3.99
N PHE A 50 5.80 18.80 -5.23
CA PHE A 50 6.01 17.66 -6.14
C PHE A 50 7.49 17.57 -6.54
N PRO A 51 8.38 17.03 -5.71
CA PRO A 51 9.82 16.97 -5.98
C PRO A 51 10.20 16.00 -7.11
N GLY A 52 9.27 15.17 -7.57
CA GLY A 52 9.53 14.09 -8.52
C GLY A 52 10.03 12.82 -7.85
N ALA A 53 10.67 11.93 -8.63
CA ALA A 53 11.21 10.68 -8.12
C ALA A 53 12.50 10.93 -7.32
N ILE A 54 12.54 10.45 -6.10
CA ILE A 54 13.72 10.50 -5.24
C ILE A 54 14.37 9.12 -5.26
N ARG A 55 15.58 9.01 -5.82
CA ARG A 55 16.34 7.76 -5.91
C ARG A 55 17.30 7.57 -4.74
N ASP A 56 17.67 8.66 -4.08
CA ASP A 56 18.49 8.62 -2.87
C ASP A 56 17.66 8.05 -1.70
N ARG A 57 18.03 6.84 -1.27
CA ARG A 57 17.34 6.09 -0.21
C ARG A 57 17.42 6.81 1.15
N GLU A 58 18.54 7.46 1.44
CA GLU A 58 18.71 8.20 2.69
C GLU A 58 17.86 9.47 2.69
N LEU A 59 17.78 10.18 1.58
CA LEU A 59 16.90 11.33 1.44
C LEU A 59 15.43 10.90 1.55
N LEU A 60 15.02 9.79 0.91
CA LEU A 60 13.67 9.26 1.02
C LEU A 60 13.32 8.90 2.48
N ARG A 61 14.25 8.25 3.19
CA ARG A 61 14.09 7.96 4.61
C ARG A 61 13.88 9.22 5.44
N ARG A 62 14.61 10.30 5.16
CA ARG A 62 14.44 11.60 5.83
C ARG A 62 13.05 12.18 5.61
N TYR A 63 12.46 12.04 4.42
CA TYR A 63 11.08 12.45 4.17
C TYR A 63 10.10 11.64 5.02
N PHE A 64 10.26 10.31 5.10
CA PHE A 64 9.42 9.50 5.98
C PHE A 64 9.56 9.88 7.45
N CYS A 65 10.77 10.08 7.94
CA CYS A 65 11.01 10.45 9.33
C CYS A 65 10.56 11.88 9.68
N ALA A 66 10.40 12.77 8.70
CA ALA A 66 9.97 14.16 8.90
C ALA A 66 8.45 14.36 8.75
N ALA A 67 7.73 13.36 8.25
CA ALA A 67 6.30 13.41 8.06
C ALA A 67 5.53 12.91 9.30
N ASP A 68 4.30 13.39 9.46
CA ASP A 68 3.40 12.94 10.51
C ASP A 68 2.51 11.79 10.07
N MET A 69 2.14 11.74 8.79
CA MET A 69 1.33 10.69 8.20
C MET A 69 1.70 10.40 6.74
N PHE A 70 1.62 9.14 6.34
CA PHE A 70 1.80 8.69 4.97
C PHE A 70 0.45 8.44 4.31
N LEU A 71 0.03 9.29 3.36
CA LEU A 71 -1.24 9.15 2.65
C LEU A 71 -1.06 8.23 1.44
N PHE A 72 -1.61 7.02 1.50
CA PHE A 72 -1.48 6.02 0.44
C PHE A 72 -2.82 5.33 0.12
N PRO A 73 -3.80 6.06 -0.44
CA PRO A 73 -5.11 5.50 -0.78
C PRO A 73 -5.08 4.73 -2.10
N SER A 74 -4.10 3.85 -2.27
CA SER A 74 -3.99 2.97 -3.44
C SER A 74 -4.89 1.75 -3.29
N THR A 75 -5.69 1.47 -4.31
CA THR A 75 -6.55 0.28 -4.36
C THR A 75 -5.98 -0.82 -5.27
N PHE A 76 -4.92 -0.50 -6.01
CA PHE A 76 -4.30 -1.41 -6.98
C PHE A 76 -2.81 -1.65 -6.66
N ASP A 77 -2.56 -2.22 -5.49
CA ASP A 77 -1.23 -2.61 -5.04
C ASP A 77 -1.21 -4.08 -4.60
N THR A 78 -0.09 -4.76 -4.80
CA THR A 78 0.03 -6.18 -4.42
C THR A 78 0.31 -6.39 -2.94
N ASN A 79 1.16 -5.54 -2.33
CA ASN A 79 1.56 -5.66 -0.92
C ASN A 79 1.92 -4.32 -0.27
N GLY A 80 1.98 -3.23 -1.03
CA GLY A 80 2.30 -1.92 -0.47
C GLY A 80 3.66 -1.88 0.25
N ILE A 81 4.75 -2.32 -0.38
CA ILE A 81 6.10 -2.30 0.22
C ILE A 81 6.42 -0.93 0.83
N VAL A 82 5.98 0.16 0.19
CA VAL A 82 6.17 1.53 0.67
C VAL A 82 5.48 1.78 2.03
N VAL A 83 4.39 1.08 2.34
CA VAL A 83 3.72 1.12 3.65
C VAL A 83 4.63 0.53 4.73
N ARG A 84 5.36 -0.55 4.39
CA ARG A 84 6.35 -1.17 5.30
C ARG A 84 7.58 -0.28 5.48
N GLU A 85 8.01 0.44 4.43
CA GLU A 85 9.08 1.43 4.50
C GLU A 85 8.68 2.62 5.40
N ALA A 86 7.45 3.11 5.29
CA ALA A 86 6.91 4.15 6.18
C ALA A 86 6.84 3.63 7.64
N ALA A 87 6.30 2.45 7.87
CA ALA A 87 6.22 1.82 9.18
C ALA A 87 7.60 1.64 9.83
N ALA A 88 8.64 1.26 9.06
CA ALA A 88 10.02 1.17 9.53
C ALA A 88 10.59 2.51 10.04
N CYS A 89 10.01 3.63 9.63
CA CYS A 89 10.34 4.98 10.10
C CYS A 89 9.42 5.49 11.23
N GLY A 90 8.52 4.63 11.75
CA GLY A 90 7.53 5.03 12.74
C GLY A 90 6.44 5.95 12.17
N LEU A 91 6.24 5.94 10.85
CA LEU A 91 5.26 6.77 10.16
C LEU A 91 3.96 5.97 9.91
N PRO A 92 2.83 6.34 10.52
CA PRO A 92 1.57 5.65 10.29
C PRO A 92 1.01 5.98 8.91
N SER A 93 0.32 5.02 8.29
CA SER A 93 -0.23 5.17 6.95
C SER A 93 -1.75 5.35 6.97
N VAL A 94 -2.25 6.18 6.05
CA VAL A 94 -3.68 6.26 5.68
C VAL A 94 -3.90 5.36 4.47
N LEU A 95 -4.74 4.35 4.63
CA LEU A 95 -4.95 3.28 3.64
C LEU A 95 -6.44 3.09 3.36
N VAL A 96 -6.78 2.64 2.15
CA VAL A 96 -8.16 2.25 1.83
C VAL A 96 -8.46 0.92 2.51
N LYS A 97 -9.55 0.88 3.26
CA LYS A 97 -10.04 -0.30 3.94
C LYS A 97 -10.28 -1.46 2.95
N GLY A 98 -9.73 -2.63 3.27
CA GLY A 98 -9.85 -3.82 2.43
C GLY A 98 -8.93 -3.85 1.20
N SER A 99 -8.08 -2.83 0.98
CA SER A 99 -7.04 -2.89 -0.04
C SER A 99 -5.93 -3.86 0.34
N CYS A 100 -5.18 -4.39 -0.65
CA CYS A 100 -4.02 -5.24 -0.38
C CYS A 100 -2.92 -4.50 0.42
N ALA A 101 -2.81 -3.19 0.26
CA ALA A 101 -1.87 -2.36 1.01
C ALA A 101 -2.23 -2.28 2.52
N ALA A 102 -3.51 -2.49 2.87
CA ALA A 102 -4.01 -2.48 4.23
C ALA A 102 -3.93 -3.85 4.93
N GLU A 103 -3.32 -4.88 4.29
CA GLU A 103 -3.16 -6.19 4.90
C GLU A 103 -2.34 -6.12 6.19
N GLY A 104 -2.87 -6.72 7.27
CA GLY A 104 -2.26 -6.71 8.60
C GLY A 104 -2.42 -5.39 9.36
N THR A 105 -3.25 -4.46 8.86
CA THR A 105 -3.50 -3.19 9.54
C THR A 105 -4.81 -3.19 10.33
N THR A 106 -4.81 -2.43 11.42
CA THR A 106 -5.97 -2.20 12.29
C THR A 106 -6.19 -0.70 12.43
N HIS A 107 -7.43 -0.25 12.16
CA HIS A 107 -7.79 1.16 12.23
C HIS A 107 -7.54 1.76 13.62
N LEU A 108 -6.89 2.94 13.64
CA LEU A 108 -6.50 3.69 14.84
C LEU A 108 -5.50 2.97 15.78
N GLN A 109 -5.03 1.77 15.40
CA GLN A 109 -3.98 1.07 16.13
C GLN A 109 -2.62 1.24 15.44
N ASN A 110 -2.47 0.75 14.21
CA ASN A 110 -1.21 0.78 13.44
C ASN A 110 -1.36 1.42 12.04
N ALA A 111 -2.58 1.86 11.68
CA ALA A 111 -2.88 2.61 10.48
C ALA A 111 -4.21 3.36 10.62
N TYR A 112 -4.43 4.36 9.79
CA TYR A 112 -5.72 5.02 9.65
C TYR A 112 -6.41 4.48 8.38
N LEU A 113 -7.53 3.78 8.55
CA LEU A 113 -8.28 3.20 7.42
C LEU A 113 -9.40 4.15 6.98
N ILE A 114 -9.49 4.37 5.68
CA ILE A 114 -10.49 5.23 5.04
C ILE A 114 -11.34 4.43 4.04
N GLU A 115 -12.51 4.94 3.74
CA GLU A 115 -13.24 4.58 2.51
C GLU A 115 -12.60 5.27 1.30
N GLU A 116 -12.78 4.73 0.09
CA GLU A 116 -12.19 5.28 -1.13
C GLU A 116 -12.91 6.57 -1.60
N ASN A 117 -12.83 7.63 -0.79
CA ASN A 117 -13.44 8.92 -1.09
C ASN A 117 -12.73 10.09 -0.39
N ALA A 118 -13.01 11.30 -0.88
CA ALA A 118 -12.40 12.54 -0.41
C ALA A 118 -12.82 12.92 1.03
N ASP A 119 -14.03 12.55 1.46
CA ASP A 119 -14.53 12.89 2.79
C ASP A 119 -13.77 12.12 3.87
N SER A 120 -13.60 10.81 3.69
CA SER A 120 -12.78 9.97 4.58
C SER A 120 -11.31 10.39 4.57
N MET A 121 -10.76 10.82 3.42
CA MET A 121 -9.41 11.37 3.36
C MET A 121 -9.30 12.68 4.15
N ALA A 122 -10.27 13.59 4.02
CA ALA A 122 -10.30 14.83 4.79
C ALA A 122 -10.39 14.55 6.31
N GLU A 123 -11.14 13.53 6.72
CA GLU A 123 -11.20 13.09 8.13
C GLU A 123 -9.83 12.61 8.64
N ALA A 124 -9.10 11.83 7.84
CA ALA A 124 -7.76 11.40 8.20
C ALA A 124 -6.79 12.58 8.36
N VAL A 125 -6.87 13.58 7.49
CA VAL A 125 -6.06 14.82 7.60
C VAL A 125 -6.45 15.61 8.85
N ARG A 126 -7.75 15.78 9.12
CA ARG A 126 -8.23 16.44 10.34
C ARG A 126 -7.75 15.73 11.61
N PHE A 127 -7.83 14.39 11.61
CA PHE A 127 -7.35 13.57 12.72
C PHE A 127 -5.86 13.82 12.96
N SER A 128 -5.03 13.80 11.91
CA SER A 128 -3.59 14.01 12.06
C SER A 128 -3.25 15.41 12.58
N CYS A 129 -4.03 16.42 12.25
CA CYS A 129 -3.84 17.79 12.72
C CYS A 129 -4.29 18.02 14.18
N ARG A 130 -5.18 17.16 14.71
CA ARG A 130 -5.76 17.35 16.06
C ARG A 130 -5.18 16.39 17.10
N GLU A 131 -4.83 15.18 16.68
CA GLU A 131 -4.55 14.06 17.57
C GLU A 131 -3.08 13.62 17.49
N GLU A 132 -2.16 14.58 17.68
CA GLU A 132 -0.71 14.38 17.51
C GLU A 132 -0.19 13.17 18.31
N GLU A 133 -0.62 13.00 19.56
CA GLU A 133 -0.19 11.88 20.40
C GLU A 133 -0.72 10.53 19.87
N ALA A 134 -1.98 10.50 19.41
CA ALA A 134 -2.57 9.30 18.82
C ALA A 134 -1.86 8.91 17.51
N VAL A 135 -1.48 9.89 16.70
CA VAL A 135 -0.69 9.68 15.47
C VAL A 135 0.68 9.09 15.79
N LYS A 136 1.40 9.62 16.80
CA LYS A 136 2.69 9.08 17.24
C LYS A 136 2.58 7.66 17.78
N ASN A 137 1.57 7.38 18.60
CA ASN A 137 1.33 6.05 19.13
C ASN A 137 1.02 5.05 18.00
N MET A 138 0.22 5.46 17.01
CA MET A 138 -0.08 4.67 15.81
C MET A 138 1.19 4.39 14.99
N GLY A 139 2.10 5.35 14.87
CA GLY A 139 3.40 5.18 14.22
C GLY A 139 4.30 4.18 14.93
N GLY A 140 4.34 4.24 16.26
CA GLY A 140 5.05 3.25 17.09
C GLY A 140 4.51 1.84 16.89
N ALA A 141 3.19 1.67 16.96
CA ALA A 141 2.54 0.37 16.70
C ALA A 141 2.76 -0.11 15.25
N ALA A 142 2.74 0.80 14.26
CA ALA A 142 3.05 0.45 12.88
C ALA A 142 4.49 -0.10 12.76
N MET A 143 5.45 0.52 13.43
CA MET A 143 6.85 0.06 13.42
C MET A 143 7.00 -1.33 14.05
N GLU A 144 6.31 -1.61 15.13
CA GLU A 144 6.39 -2.90 15.82
C GLU A 144 5.66 -4.02 15.09
N GLU A 145 4.48 -3.74 14.53
CA GLU A 145 3.57 -4.76 14.01
C GLU A 145 3.69 -4.97 12.49
N LEU A 146 4.01 -3.90 11.73
CA LEU A 146 3.99 -3.94 10.27
C LEU A 146 5.38 -4.07 9.64
N TYR A 147 6.43 -3.59 10.32
CA TYR A 147 7.78 -3.73 9.81
C TYR A 147 8.31 -5.14 10.02
N ILE A 148 8.87 -5.70 8.96
CA ILE A 148 9.56 -6.98 8.99
C ILE A 148 10.90 -6.79 8.28
N SER A 149 12.02 -7.12 8.94
CA SER A 149 13.33 -7.09 8.32
C SER A 149 13.44 -8.11 7.19
N TRP A 150 14.35 -7.88 6.24
CA TRP A 150 14.61 -8.85 5.18
C TRP A 150 15.08 -10.21 5.72
N GLU A 151 15.89 -10.20 6.77
CA GLU A 151 16.37 -11.41 7.44
C GLU A 151 15.19 -12.22 8.00
N GLU A 152 14.30 -11.58 8.74
CA GLU A 152 13.10 -12.22 9.28
C GLU A 152 12.15 -12.70 8.18
N SER A 153 11.99 -11.92 7.11
CA SER A 153 11.16 -12.29 5.96
C SER A 153 11.69 -13.55 5.26
N VAL A 154 13.01 -13.61 5.04
CA VAL A 154 13.67 -14.78 4.45
C VAL A 154 13.53 -16.00 5.38
N ARG A 155 13.74 -15.83 6.69
CA ARG A 155 13.59 -16.91 7.67
C ARG A 155 12.17 -17.49 7.62
N ARG A 156 11.14 -16.65 7.66
CA ARG A 156 9.73 -17.08 7.53
C ARG A 156 9.45 -17.81 6.21
N ALA A 157 10.04 -17.35 5.12
CA ALA A 157 9.89 -18.01 3.82
C ALA A 157 10.51 -19.41 3.84
N VAL A 158 11.72 -19.57 4.41
CA VAL A 158 12.39 -20.87 4.55
C VAL A 158 11.57 -21.83 5.41
N ASP A 159 11.07 -21.37 6.57
CA ASP A 159 10.21 -22.15 7.45
C ASP A 159 8.94 -22.61 6.71
N ARG A 160 8.34 -21.70 5.91
CA ARG A 160 7.15 -22.01 5.10
C ARG A 160 7.46 -23.05 4.02
N TYR A 161 8.63 -22.99 3.38
CA TYR A 161 9.04 -24.02 2.43
C TYR A 161 9.13 -25.39 3.08
N GLY A 162 9.65 -25.47 4.31
CA GLY A 162 9.66 -26.72 5.08
C GLY A 162 8.26 -27.32 5.24
N VAL A 163 7.30 -26.49 5.67
CA VAL A 163 5.90 -26.91 5.83
C VAL A 163 5.28 -27.39 4.51
N VAL A 164 5.54 -26.66 3.41
CA VAL A 164 5.02 -27.04 2.08
C VAL A 164 5.60 -28.38 1.61
N ILE A 165 6.92 -28.58 1.78
CA ILE A 165 7.60 -29.81 1.42
C ILE A 165 7.07 -31.00 2.24
N ASP A 166 6.88 -30.81 3.55
CA ASP A 166 6.35 -31.85 4.43
C ASP A 166 4.91 -32.22 4.07
N ASN A 167 4.07 -31.23 3.79
CA ASN A 167 2.70 -31.48 3.32
C ASN A 167 2.69 -32.25 2.00
N TYR A 168 3.57 -31.88 1.07
CA TYR A 168 3.72 -32.59 -0.20
C TYR A 168 4.11 -34.06 0.03
N LYS A 169 5.11 -34.32 0.87
CA LYS A 169 5.57 -35.69 1.19
C LYS A 169 4.49 -36.54 1.87
N LYS A 170 3.62 -35.92 2.67
CA LYS A 170 2.49 -36.57 3.35
C LYS A 170 1.25 -36.76 2.46
N GLY A 171 1.29 -36.32 1.21
CA GLY A 171 0.13 -36.36 0.30
C GLY A 171 -0.95 -35.32 0.64
N ASN A 172 -0.72 -34.43 1.61
CA ASN A 172 -1.61 -33.35 1.98
C ASN A 172 -1.43 -32.13 1.08
N THR A 173 -1.46 -32.34 -0.22
CA THR A 173 -1.36 -31.22 -1.18
C THR A 173 -2.77 -30.85 -1.62
N GLU A 174 -3.07 -29.54 -1.64
CA GLU A 174 -4.26 -29.00 -2.32
C GLU A 174 -4.17 -29.16 -3.85
N ARG A 175 -3.33 -30.10 -4.32
CA ARG A 175 -3.11 -30.37 -5.75
C ARG A 175 -4.42 -30.71 -6.45
N ASP A 176 -5.34 -31.34 -5.71
CA ASP A 176 -6.66 -31.70 -6.24
C ASP A 176 -7.55 -30.47 -6.53
N ARG A 177 -7.37 -29.36 -5.80
CA ARG A 177 -8.16 -28.13 -6.06
C ARG A 177 -7.72 -27.37 -7.29
N ILE A 178 -6.41 -27.28 -7.55
CA ILE A 178 -5.87 -26.55 -8.72
C ILE A 178 -6.17 -27.35 -10.01
N TRP A 179 -6.09 -28.69 -9.96
CA TRP A 179 -6.36 -29.56 -11.11
C TRP A 179 -7.84 -29.86 -11.33
N THR A 180 -8.71 -29.58 -10.38
CA THR A 180 -10.17 -29.67 -10.54
C THR A 180 -10.79 -28.35 -11.01
N ASP A 181 -10.03 -27.27 -11.16
CA ASP A 181 -10.53 -26.08 -11.84
C ASP A 181 -10.84 -26.47 -13.30
N PRO A 182 -12.11 -26.31 -13.75
CA PRO A 182 -12.54 -26.69 -15.09
C PRO A 182 -11.69 -26.08 -16.22
N PHE A 183 -11.13 -24.89 -15.99
CA PHE A 183 -10.24 -24.23 -16.94
C PHE A 183 -8.92 -25.00 -17.12
N PHE A 184 -8.26 -25.38 -16.03
CA PHE A 184 -6.99 -26.12 -16.09
C PHE A 184 -7.19 -27.54 -16.62
N ALA A 185 -8.31 -28.21 -16.30
CA ALA A 185 -8.68 -29.50 -16.85
C ALA A 185 -8.87 -29.41 -18.37
N MET A 186 -9.57 -28.39 -18.84
CA MET A 186 -9.75 -28.12 -20.27
C MET A 186 -8.42 -27.84 -20.98
N MET A 187 -7.54 -27.03 -20.40
CA MET A 187 -6.22 -26.73 -20.96
C MET A 187 -5.33 -27.98 -21.06
N ALA A 188 -5.34 -28.84 -20.05
CA ALA A 188 -4.61 -30.10 -20.05
C ALA A 188 -5.12 -31.06 -21.16
N GLU A 189 -6.43 -31.12 -21.38
CA GLU A 189 -7.03 -31.89 -22.44
C GLU A 189 -6.67 -31.37 -23.83
N ILE A 190 -6.69 -30.04 -24.02
CA ILE A 190 -6.27 -29.40 -25.28
C ILE A 190 -4.79 -29.70 -25.55
N GLN A 191 -3.92 -29.58 -24.55
CA GLN A 191 -2.49 -29.88 -24.68
C GLN A 191 -2.25 -31.34 -25.06
N THR A 192 -3.00 -32.28 -24.48
CA THR A 192 -2.90 -33.70 -24.76
C THR A 192 -3.34 -33.99 -26.21
N ARG A 193 -4.41 -33.38 -26.68
CA ARG A 193 -4.90 -33.52 -28.08
C ARG A 193 -3.92 -32.92 -29.09
N MET A 194 -3.32 -31.75 -28.76
CA MET A 194 -2.28 -31.15 -29.60
C MET A 194 -1.06 -32.07 -29.73
N ASN A 195 -0.56 -32.59 -28.59
CA ASN A 195 0.59 -33.50 -28.61
C ASN A 195 0.33 -34.78 -29.41
N ALA A 196 -0.89 -35.32 -29.34
CA ALA A 196 -1.29 -36.48 -30.13
C ALA A 196 -1.37 -36.17 -31.65
N ALA A 197 -1.76 -34.95 -32.03
CA ALA A 197 -1.83 -34.53 -33.43
C ALA A 197 -0.44 -34.26 -34.06
N TYR A 198 0.59 -33.97 -33.26
CA TYR A 198 1.96 -33.78 -33.75
C TYR A 198 2.84 -35.05 -33.66
N ALA A 199 2.29 -36.16 -33.18
CA ALA A 199 3.01 -37.43 -33.05
C ALA A 199 2.81 -38.39 -34.23
N VAL A 200 2.28 -37.88 -35.39
CA VAL A 200 2.06 -38.65 -36.64
C VAL A 200 3.07 -38.23 -37.71
#